data_690eb1d86c5f18685c838f0a05250968
#
_entry.id   690eb1d86c5f18685c838f0a05250968
#
_cell.length_a   1.000
_cell.length_b   1.000
_cell.length_c   1.000
_cell.angle_alpha   90.00
_cell.angle_beta   90.00
_cell.angle_gamma   90.00
#
_symmetry.space_group_name_H-M   'P 1'
#
loop_
_entity.id
_entity.type
_entity.pdbx_description
1 polymer ?
#
loop_
_entity_poly.entity_id
_entity_poly.type
_entity_poly.pdbx_seq_one_letter_code
_entity_poly.pdbx_strand_id
1 'polypeptide(L)'
;MVLLSNRADHQTVIALNRIADELGDPWPRTTAARIAKALRETQWEPPDPVDVRDIVDDPARRIATNEAQLAALLLEAIDQLGTDVRQNPDVAGQFWHQQLQSGWIPRWEKQFTTLLTERIQAKLDGVVLRQEVQLNLHYADTAGAEPDIEAIVLHAGAEISVFIEVKGIWHDEVETAIEHQLADRYLTGARSLTGIYLIAAFASDHWAPGDTRHSKAHKRDPDALRQFLEDEAERLSTDGKAVHVRVVPFKL
;
A
#
# COMPACT_ATOMS: atom_id res chain seq x y z
N MET A 1 11.46 30.18 8.19
CA MET A 1 11.09 28.78 7.92
C MET A 1 12.30 27.85 7.80
N VAL A 2 13.36 28.22 7.08
CA VAL A 2 14.60 27.39 6.93
C VAL A 2 15.21 26.99 8.28
N LEU A 3 15.11 27.84 9.33
CA LEU A 3 15.65 27.53 10.67
C LEU A 3 14.87 26.41 11.40
N LEU A 4 13.58 26.24 11.13
CA LEU A 4 12.77 25.18 11.75
C LEU A 4 13.03 23.82 11.10
N SER A 5 13.28 23.78 9.79
CA SER A 5 13.55 22.53 9.07
C SER A 5 14.87 21.84 9.46
N ASN A 6 15.77 22.58 10.10
CA ASN A 6 17.06 22.05 10.59
C ASN A 6 16.99 21.49 12.02
N ARG A 7 15.83 21.59 12.68
CA ARG A 7 15.58 21.04 14.01
C ARG A 7 14.71 19.79 13.89
N ALA A 8 15.30 18.65 14.10
CA ALA A 8 14.56 17.37 14.09
C ALA A 8 14.04 17.08 15.52
N ASP A 9 12.92 17.70 15.90
CA ASP A 9 12.23 17.44 17.17
C ASP A 9 10.69 17.50 17.01
N HIS A 10 9.96 16.93 17.97
CA HIS A 10 8.50 16.90 17.96
C HIS A 10 7.86 18.29 17.95
N GLN A 11 8.49 19.29 18.58
CA GLN A 11 7.99 20.66 18.60
C GLN A 11 8.05 21.28 17.21
N THR A 12 9.10 20.97 16.45
CA THR A 12 9.23 21.39 15.05
C THR A 12 8.14 20.80 14.17
N VAL A 13 7.80 19.51 14.36
CA VAL A 13 6.69 18.86 13.63
C VAL A 13 5.37 19.56 13.91
N ILE A 14 5.07 19.85 15.18
CA ILE A 14 3.84 20.53 15.59
C ILE A 14 3.79 21.95 14.99
N ALA A 15 4.91 22.70 15.07
CA ALA A 15 4.98 24.07 14.53
C ALA A 15 4.78 24.10 13.00
N LEU A 16 5.39 23.16 12.26
CA LEU A 16 5.25 23.09 10.81
C LEU A 16 3.82 22.73 10.39
N ASN A 17 3.17 21.81 11.08
CA ASN A 17 1.77 21.48 10.81
C ASN A 17 0.86 22.70 11.04
N ARG A 18 1.07 23.42 12.15
CA ARG A 18 0.33 24.67 12.42
C ARG A 18 0.53 25.73 11.34
N ILE A 19 1.77 25.93 10.89
CA ILE A 19 2.10 26.86 9.79
C ILE A 19 1.40 26.43 8.50
N ALA A 20 1.36 25.14 8.20
CA ALA A 20 0.65 24.61 7.04
C ALA A 20 -0.85 24.93 7.09
N ASP A 21 -1.47 24.76 8.27
CA ASP A 21 -2.88 25.06 8.48
C ASP A 21 -3.18 26.56 8.33
N GLU A 22 -2.31 27.43 8.81
CA GLU A 22 -2.46 28.89 8.75
C GLU A 22 -2.22 29.45 7.34
N LEU A 23 -1.28 28.87 6.57
CA LEU A 23 -0.90 29.38 5.25
C LEU A 23 -1.60 28.68 4.09
N GLY A 24 -2.20 27.51 4.31
CA GLY A 24 -2.76 26.67 3.24
C GLY A 24 -1.70 26.10 2.28
N ASP A 25 -0.40 26.11 2.69
CA ASP A 25 0.73 25.64 1.88
C ASP A 25 1.11 24.21 2.31
N PRO A 26 1.24 23.25 1.39
CA PRO A 26 1.57 21.84 1.69
C PRO A 26 3.02 21.62 2.10
N TRP A 27 3.93 22.49 1.63
CA TRP A 27 5.36 22.31 1.86
C TRP A 27 5.72 22.14 3.35
N PRO A 28 5.15 22.92 4.31
CA PRO A 28 5.41 22.69 5.72
C PRO A 28 4.94 21.32 6.22
N ARG A 29 3.80 20.80 5.71
CA ARG A 29 3.30 19.45 6.07
C ARG A 29 4.21 18.34 5.57
N THR A 30 4.67 18.44 4.32
CA THR A 30 5.63 17.48 3.77
C THR A 30 6.92 17.46 4.56
N THR A 31 7.41 18.65 4.95
CA THR A 31 8.61 18.78 5.77
C THR A 31 8.38 18.22 7.18
N ALA A 32 7.21 18.47 7.79
CA ALA A 32 6.84 17.91 9.09
C ALA A 32 6.80 16.36 9.05
N ALA A 33 6.22 15.79 8.00
CA ALA A 33 6.18 14.35 7.81
C ALA A 33 7.57 13.72 7.69
N ARG A 34 8.48 14.35 6.93
CA ARG A 34 9.88 13.90 6.82
C ARG A 34 10.61 13.94 8.16
N ILE A 35 10.46 15.03 8.92
CA ILE A 35 11.06 15.18 10.25
C ILE A 35 10.47 14.15 11.20
N ALA A 36 9.15 13.95 11.21
CA ALA A 36 8.49 12.94 12.04
C ALA A 36 8.97 11.52 11.70
N LYS A 37 9.16 11.22 10.40
CA LYS A 37 9.74 9.94 9.96
C LYS A 37 11.17 9.78 10.47
N ALA A 38 12.03 10.76 10.26
CA ALA A 38 13.43 10.72 10.73
C ALA A 38 13.53 10.59 12.26
N LEU A 39 12.64 11.26 13.03
CA LEU A 39 12.57 11.11 14.48
C LEU A 39 12.21 9.68 14.90
N ARG A 40 11.23 9.05 14.24
CA ARG A 40 10.86 7.67 14.52
C ARG A 40 12.01 6.70 14.22
N GLU A 41 12.75 6.94 13.14
CA GLU A 41 13.91 6.12 12.76
C GLU A 41 15.11 6.29 13.69
N THR A 42 15.31 7.51 14.24
CA THR A 42 16.42 7.80 15.17
C THR A 42 16.10 7.44 16.63
N GLN A 43 14.84 7.31 16.99
CA GLN A 43 14.38 6.85 18.29
C GLN A 43 14.33 5.32 18.41
N TRP A 44 14.93 4.61 17.45
CA TRP A 44 15.01 3.15 17.53
C TRP A 44 15.85 2.75 18.76
N GLU A 45 15.15 2.28 19.78
CA GLU A 45 15.77 1.55 20.88
C GLU A 45 15.77 0.05 20.52
N PRO A 46 16.91 -0.66 20.65
CA PRO A 46 16.90 -2.08 20.44
C PRO A 46 15.88 -2.71 21.40
N PRO A 47 14.98 -3.58 20.90
CA PRO A 47 14.01 -4.24 21.76
C PRO A 47 14.74 -5.05 22.84
N ASP A 48 14.12 -5.14 24.03
CA ASP A 48 14.61 -6.01 25.10
C ASP A 48 14.76 -7.46 24.57
N PRO A 49 15.77 -8.23 25.00
CA PRO A 49 15.89 -9.63 24.63
C PRO A 49 14.61 -10.46 24.87
N VAL A 50 13.79 -10.09 25.83
CA VAL A 50 12.47 -10.71 26.07
C VAL A 50 11.50 -10.36 24.95
N ASP A 51 11.45 -9.08 24.54
CA ASP A 51 10.59 -8.63 23.42
C ASP A 51 11.01 -9.29 22.11
N VAL A 52 12.33 -9.45 21.88
CA VAL A 52 12.85 -10.16 20.70
C VAL A 52 12.40 -11.61 20.70
N ARG A 53 12.44 -12.27 21.85
CA ARG A 53 11.96 -13.64 21.99
C ARG A 53 10.47 -13.73 21.71
N ASP A 54 9.68 -12.86 22.31
CA ASP A 54 8.23 -12.85 22.14
C ASP A 54 7.83 -12.56 20.67
N ILE A 55 8.59 -11.72 19.97
CA ILE A 55 8.41 -11.45 18.52
C ILE A 55 8.76 -12.69 17.68
N VAL A 56 9.82 -13.43 18.06
CA VAL A 56 10.26 -14.63 17.33
C VAL A 56 9.30 -15.80 17.57
N ASP A 57 8.85 -15.97 18.81
CA ASP A 57 8.01 -17.10 19.21
C ASP A 57 6.53 -16.88 18.84
N ASP A 58 6.08 -15.64 18.71
CA ASP A 58 4.70 -15.28 18.34
C ASP A 58 4.67 -14.20 17.24
N PRO A 59 4.60 -14.59 15.96
CA PRO A 59 4.51 -13.64 14.83
C PRO A 59 3.35 -12.64 14.96
N ALA A 60 2.27 -12.96 15.69
CA ALA A 60 1.14 -12.08 15.91
C ALA A 60 1.48 -10.88 16.80
N ARG A 61 2.60 -10.92 17.54
CA ARG A 61 3.05 -9.82 18.39
C ARG A 61 4.00 -8.83 17.71
N ARG A 62 4.19 -8.94 16.41
CA ARG A 62 5.01 -7.99 15.65
C ARG A 62 4.31 -6.63 15.61
N ILE A 63 4.80 -5.68 16.41
CA ILE A 63 4.29 -4.31 16.48
C ILE A 63 5.08 -3.46 15.50
N ALA A 64 4.40 -2.87 14.52
CA ALA A 64 5.02 -1.87 13.66
C ALA A 64 5.14 -0.55 14.41
N THR A 65 6.35 -0.04 14.55
CA THR A 65 6.65 1.24 15.22
C THR A 65 6.96 2.37 14.24
N ASN A 66 7.07 2.06 12.94
CA ASN A 66 7.29 3.00 11.85
C ASN A 66 6.69 2.45 10.54
N GLU A 67 6.65 3.31 9.49
CA GLU A 67 6.09 2.95 8.18
C GLU A 67 6.83 1.79 7.52
N ALA A 68 8.15 1.71 7.65
CA ALA A 68 8.95 0.65 7.04
C ALA A 68 8.60 -0.73 7.63
N GLN A 69 8.40 -0.80 8.96
CA GLN A 69 7.96 -2.03 9.63
C GLN A 69 6.52 -2.38 9.28
N LEU A 70 5.63 -1.40 9.20
CA LEU A 70 4.26 -1.63 8.76
C LEU A 70 4.22 -2.15 7.31
N ALA A 71 5.01 -1.54 6.42
CA ALA A 71 5.14 -2.01 5.04
C ALA A 71 5.69 -3.44 4.97
N ALA A 72 6.69 -3.79 5.79
CA ALA A 72 7.24 -5.14 5.83
C ALA A 72 6.19 -6.18 6.26
N LEU A 73 5.36 -5.88 7.28
CA LEU A 73 4.25 -6.75 7.70
C LEU A 73 3.21 -6.92 6.59
N LEU A 74 2.85 -5.82 5.90
CA LEU A 74 1.90 -5.86 4.79
C LEU A 74 2.43 -6.69 3.62
N LEU A 75 3.71 -6.50 3.26
CA LEU A 75 4.34 -7.26 2.19
C LEU A 75 4.38 -8.76 2.51
N GLU A 76 4.70 -9.13 3.75
CA GLU A 76 4.65 -10.52 4.21
C GLU A 76 3.24 -11.10 4.11
N ALA A 77 2.22 -10.35 4.56
CA ALA A 77 0.82 -10.78 4.48
C ALA A 77 0.35 -10.94 3.02
N ILE A 78 0.77 -10.04 2.12
CA ILE A 78 0.51 -10.14 0.68
C ILE A 78 1.21 -11.37 0.07
N ASP A 79 2.46 -11.61 0.43
CA ASP A 79 3.23 -12.78 -0.06
C ASP A 79 2.62 -14.11 0.43
N GLN A 80 2.13 -14.15 1.67
CA GLN A 80 1.37 -15.28 2.21
C GLN A 80 0.04 -15.48 1.47
N LEU A 81 -0.70 -14.40 1.19
CA LEU A 81 -1.91 -14.48 0.36
C LEU A 81 -1.59 -15.03 -1.03
N GLY A 82 -0.51 -14.54 -1.67
CA GLY A 82 -0.04 -15.06 -2.95
C GLY A 82 0.30 -16.56 -2.90
N THR A 83 0.79 -17.04 -1.77
CA THR A 83 1.05 -18.46 -1.53
C THR A 83 -0.25 -19.24 -1.37
N ASP A 84 -1.19 -18.75 -0.57
CA ASP A 84 -2.50 -19.37 -0.37
C ASP A 84 -3.27 -19.52 -1.70
N VAL A 85 -3.28 -18.47 -2.50
CA VAL A 85 -3.94 -18.46 -3.83
C VAL A 85 -3.30 -19.47 -4.77
N ARG A 86 -1.96 -19.65 -4.74
CA ARG A 86 -1.27 -20.64 -5.57
C ARG A 86 -1.53 -22.08 -5.11
N GLN A 87 -1.62 -22.31 -3.80
CA GLN A 87 -1.74 -23.64 -3.23
C GLN A 87 -3.18 -24.12 -3.09
N ASN A 88 -4.15 -23.21 -3.06
CA ASN A 88 -5.54 -23.54 -2.84
C ASN A 88 -6.45 -22.93 -3.92
N PRO A 89 -6.91 -23.76 -4.89
CA PRO A 89 -7.84 -23.33 -5.94
C PRO A 89 -9.14 -22.72 -5.42
N ASP A 90 -9.64 -23.15 -4.25
CA ASP A 90 -10.85 -22.58 -3.65
C ASP A 90 -10.65 -21.15 -3.19
N VAL A 91 -9.44 -20.82 -2.72
CA VAL A 91 -9.06 -19.43 -2.39
C VAL A 91 -8.96 -18.61 -3.66
N ALA A 92 -8.26 -19.11 -4.68
CA ALA A 92 -8.16 -18.44 -5.97
C ALA A 92 -9.54 -18.20 -6.59
N GLY A 93 -10.41 -19.21 -6.56
CA GLY A 93 -11.77 -19.17 -7.11
C GLY A 93 -12.65 -18.06 -6.53
N GLN A 94 -12.40 -17.63 -5.30
CA GLN A 94 -13.17 -16.53 -4.69
C GLN A 94 -12.97 -15.18 -5.39
N PHE A 95 -11.86 -14.98 -6.05
CA PHE A 95 -11.55 -13.77 -6.82
C PHE A 95 -12.14 -13.81 -8.23
N TRP A 96 -12.75 -14.93 -8.61
CA TRP A 96 -13.42 -15.12 -9.87
C TRP A 96 -14.93 -15.19 -9.70
N HIS A 97 -15.65 -14.87 -10.74
CA HIS A 97 -17.10 -14.99 -10.82
C HIS A 97 -17.44 -15.96 -11.96
N GLN A 98 -18.16 -17.02 -11.63
CA GLN A 98 -18.64 -17.97 -12.64
C GLN A 98 -19.86 -17.39 -13.36
N GLN A 99 -19.75 -17.25 -14.67
CA GLN A 99 -20.89 -16.93 -15.52
C GLN A 99 -21.52 -18.20 -16.04
N LEU A 100 -22.82 -18.38 -15.80
CA LEU A 100 -23.59 -19.48 -16.34
C LEU A 100 -23.46 -19.49 -17.86
N GLN A 101 -22.86 -20.54 -18.45
CA GLN A 101 -22.65 -20.78 -19.87
C GLN A 101 -21.44 -20.15 -20.56
N SER A 102 -20.69 -19.23 -19.96
CA SER A 102 -19.61 -18.52 -20.66
C SER A 102 -18.22 -18.64 -20.04
N GLY A 103 -18.08 -19.29 -18.88
CA GLY A 103 -16.80 -19.47 -18.19
C GLY A 103 -16.65 -18.58 -16.96
N TRP A 104 -15.42 -18.26 -16.62
CA TRP A 104 -15.09 -17.46 -15.44
C TRP A 104 -14.64 -16.07 -15.84
N ILE A 105 -14.95 -15.06 -15.03
CA ILE A 105 -14.44 -13.71 -15.17
C ILE A 105 -13.87 -13.24 -13.84
N PRO A 106 -12.79 -12.44 -13.82
CA PRO A 106 -12.33 -11.79 -12.60
C PRO A 106 -13.44 -10.93 -12.00
N ARG A 107 -13.53 -10.89 -10.69
CA ARG A 107 -14.43 -9.92 -10.03
C ARG A 107 -14.08 -8.49 -10.45
N TRP A 108 -15.05 -7.58 -10.33
CA TRP A 108 -14.82 -6.16 -10.56
C TRP A 108 -13.81 -5.62 -9.54
N GLU A 109 -13.04 -4.61 -9.92
CA GLU A 109 -11.94 -4.05 -9.15
C GLU A 109 -12.31 -3.81 -7.67
N LYS A 110 -13.41 -3.11 -7.42
CA LYS A 110 -13.90 -2.90 -6.06
C LYS A 110 -14.17 -4.20 -5.29
N GLN A 111 -14.72 -5.21 -5.93
CA GLN A 111 -15.03 -6.49 -5.29
C GLN A 111 -13.77 -7.29 -4.97
N PHE A 112 -12.81 -7.36 -5.88
CA PHE A 112 -11.58 -8.08 -5.59
C PHE A 112 -10.69 -7.32 -4.60
N THR A 113 -10.69 -5.98 -4.61
CA THR A 113 -10.02 -5.16 -3.60
C THR A 113 -10.60 -5.42 -2.21
N THR A 114 -11.94 -5.52 -2.08
CA THR A 114 -12.58 -5.89 -0.82
C THR A 114 -12.12 -7.26 -0.32
N LEU A 115 -12.12 -8.28 -1.18
CA LEU A 115 -11.64 -9.62 -0.83
C LEU A 115 -10.15 -9.63 -0.47
N LEU A 116 -9.32 -8.88 -1.22
CA LEU A 116 -7.89 -8.71 -0.88
C LEU A 116 -7.74 -8.14 0.52
N THR A 117 -8.46 -7.05 0.81
CA THR A 117 -8.41 -6.39 2.12
C THR A 117 -8.78 -7.35 3.25
N GLU A 118 -9.89 -8.09 3.10
CA GLU A 118 -10.34 -9.08 4.08
C GLU A 118 -9.28 -10.19 4.30
N ARG A 119 -8.69 -10.68 3.22
CA ARG A 119 -7.69 -11.75 3.28
C ARG A 119 -6.35 -11.30 3.87
N ILE A 120 -5.93 -10.08 3.57
CA ILE A 120 -4.73 -9.48 4.14
C ILE A 120 -4.98 -9.16 5.61
N GLN A 121 -6.14 -8.57 5.96
CA GLN A 121 -6.53 -8.25 7.34
C GLN A 121 -6.51 -9.51 8.23
N ALA A 122 -6.97 -10.64 7.72
CA ALA A 122 -6.98 -11.91 8.47
C ALA A 122 -5.58 -12.45 8.82
N LYS A 123 -4.52 -11.90 8.24
CA LYS A 123 -3.11 -12.26 8.50
C LYS A 123 -2.38 -11.25 9.38
N LEU A 124 -3.06 -10.18 9.76
CA LEU A 124 -2.46 -9.05 10.49
C LEU A 124 -3.15 -8.84 11.83
N ASP A 125 -2.37 -8.85 12.91
CA ASP A 125 -2.83 -8.44 14.22
C ASP A 125 -2.42 -7.00 14.53
N GLY A 126 -3.30 -6.25 15.16
CA GLY A 126 -3.03 -4.86 15.57
C GLY A 126 -2.95 -3.84 14.44
N VAL A 127 -3.10 -4.26 13.18
CA VAL A 127 -3.17 -3.38 12.00
C VAL A 127 -4.63 -3.28 11.54
N VAL A 128 -5.09 -2.09 11.22
CA VAL A 128 -6.43 -1.85 10.68
C VAL A 128 -6.30 -1.48 9.21
N LEU A 129 -7.00 -2.21 8.33
CA LEU A 129 -7.12 -1.87 6.93
C LEU A 129 -8.44 -1.14 6.68
N ARG A 130 -8.37 0.04 6.06
CA ARG A 130 -9.52 0.84 5.64
C ARG A 130 -9.55 0.93 4.12
N GLN A 131 -10.72 0.83 3.53
CA GLN A 131 -10.93 0.98 2.08
C GLN A 131 -11.46 2.36 1.74
N GLU A 132 -11.12 2.87 0.55
CA GLU A 132 -11.66 4.12 -0.03
C GLU A 132 -11.63 5.29 0.96
N VAL A 133 -10.45 5.53 1.57
CA VAL A 133 -10.29 6.60 2.55
C VAL A 133 -10.09 7.91 1.82
N GLN A 134 -11.04 8.84 1.98
CA GLN A 134 -10.86 10.22 1.51
C GLN A 134 -9.68 10.87 2.23
N LEU A 135 -8.60 11.07 1.50
CA LEU A 135 -7.52 11.91 1.97
C LEU A 135 -8.00 13.36 1.86
N ASN A 136 -8.33 13.98 3.00
CA ASN A 136 -8.60 15.42 3.07
C ASN A 136 -7.32 16.19 2.77
N LEU A 137 -6.93 16.20 1.50
CA LEU A 137 -5.92 17.08 0.98
C LEU A 137 -6.64 18.39 0.70
N HIS A 138 -6.34 19.45 1.48
CA HIS A 138 -6.88 20.81 1.29
C HIS A 138 -6.36 21.46 -0.01
N TYR A 139 -6.35 20.70 -1.11
CA TYR A 139 -5.98 21.15 -2.44
C TYR A 139 -7.16 21.12 -3.37
N ALA A 140 -7.45 22.26 -3.97
CA ALA A 140 -8.56 22.44 -4.91
C ALA A 140 -8.48 21.53 -6.15
N ASP A 141 -7.32 20.97 -6.47
CA ASP A 141 -7.10 20.14 -7.67
C ASP A 141 -7.04 18.62 -7.40
N THR A 142 -7.12 18.19 -6.14
CA THR A 142 -7.06 16.76 -5.77
C THR A 142 -8.31 16.28 -5.03
N ALA A 143 -9.45 16.92 -5.26
CA ALA A 143 -10.73 16.46 -4.76
C ALA A 143 -11.00 15.02 -5.23
N GLY A 144 -11.06 14.08 -4.28
CA GLY A 144 -11.34 12.67 -4.57
C GLY A 144 -10.10 11.77 -4.72
N ALA A 145 -8.93 12.16 -4.20
CA ALA A 145 -7.80 11.24 -4.08
C ALA A 145 -8.06 10.24 -2.94
N GLU A 146 -8.42 9.02 -3.30
CA GLU A 146 -8.71 7.95 -2.36
C GLU A 146 -7.80 6.77 -2.70
N PRO A 147 -6.84 6.37 -1.82
CA PRO A 147 -6.13 5.11 -1.99
C PRO A 147 -7.13 3.96 -1.83
N ASP A 148 -6.91 2.88 -2.56
CA ASP A 148 -7.77 1.70 -2.49
C ASP A 148 -7.79 1.12 -1.07
N ILE A 149 -6.63 1.10 -0.39
CA ILE A 149 -6.50 0.62 0.99
C ILE A 149 -5.52 1.51 1.76
N GLU A 150 -5.89 1.90 2.97
CA GLU A 150 -5.01 2.49 3.98
C GLU A 150 -4.81 1.49 5.11
N ALA A 151 -3.57 1.10 5.36
CA ALA A 151 -3.18 0.31 6.53
C ALA A 151 -2.72 1.23 7.65
N ILE A 152 -3.26 1.02 8.86
CA ILE A 152 -2.98 1.88 10.02
C ILE A 152 -2.62 1.03 11.22
N VAL A 153 -1.60 1.48 11.95
CA VAL A 153 -1.28 1.01 13.29
C VAL A 153 -1.15 2.20 14.24
N LEU A 154 -1.57 2.02 15.49
CA LEU A 154 -1.36 2.99 16.55
C LEU A 154 -0.12 2.60 17.35
N HIS A 155 0.88 3.47 17.40
CA HIS A 155 2.07 3.28 18.21
C HIS A 155 2.37 4.56 19.01
N ALA A 156 2.54 4.43 20.32
CA ALA A 156 2.81 5.54 21.25
C ALA A 156 1.86 6.75 21.08
N GLY A 157 0.58 6.49 20.74
CA GLY A 157 -0.45 7.52 20.53
C GLY A 157 -0.39 8.23 19.17
N ALA A 158 0.48 7.81 18.25
CA ALA A 158 0.55 8.32 16.89
C ALA A 158 0.04 7.26 15.88
N GLU A 159 -0.66 7.72 14.85
CA GLU A 159 -1.03 6.88 13.71
C GLU A 159 0.17 6.74 12.78
N ILE A 160 0.46 5.50 12.37
CA ILE A 160 1.41 5.13 11.34
C ILE A 160 0.60 4.54 10.20
N SER A 161 0.74 5.09 9.00
CA SER A 161 -0.05 4.66 7.84
C SER A 161 0.84 4.22 6.69
N VAL A 162 0.35 3.25 5.90
CA VAL A 162 0.89 2.84 4.60
C VAL A 162 -0.27 2.76 3.61
N PHE A 163 -0.10 3.30 2.41
CA PHE A 163 -1.12 3.25 1.36
C PHE A 163 -0.87 2.08 0.41
N ILE A 164 -1.95 1.45 -0.03
CA ILE A 164 -1.90 0.38 -1.03
C ILE A 164 -2.81 0.78 -2.18
N GLU A 165 -2.24 0.86 -3.37
CA GLU A 165 -2.97 1.01 -4.63
C GLU A 165 -3.05 -0.34 -5.32
N VAL A 166 -4.25 -0.76 -5.73
CA VAL A 166 -4.52 -2.08 -6.29
C VAL A 166 -4.98 -1.97 -7.72
N LYS A 167 -4.33 -2.70 -8.64
CA LYS A 167 -4.75 -2.76 -10.05
C LYS A 167 -4.86 -4.18 -10.56
N GLY A 168 -5.87 -4.45 -11.37
CA GLY A 168 -5.88 -5.65 -12.20
C GLY A 168 -4.87 -5.52 -13.33
N ILE A 169 -4.18 -6.62 -13.68
CA ILE A 169 -3.18 -6.64 -14.76
C ILE A 169 -3.72 -6.13 -16.11
N TRP A 170 -5.04 -6.18 -16.31
CA TRP A 170 -5.71 -5.68 -17.52
C TRP A 170 -5.93 -4.17 -17.53
N HIS A 171 -5.67 -3.47 -16.41
CA HIS A 171 -5.95 -2.03 -16.31
C HIS A 171 -5.07 -1.25 -17.30
N ASP A 172 -5.64 -0.25 -17.99
CA ASP A 172 -4.88 0.49 -19.00
C ASP A 172 -3.73 1.29 -18.39
N GLU A 173 -3.90 1.79 -17.16
CA GLU A 173 -2.92 2.57 -16.42
C GLU A 173 -2.01 1.73 -15.51
N VAL A 174 -1.96 0.40 -15.67
CA VAL A 174 -1.21 -0.49 -14.76
C VAL A 174 0.29 -0.15 -14.70
N GLU A 175 0.86 0.44 -15.74
CA GLU A 175 2.27 0.82 -15.80
C GLU A 175 2.52 2.24 -15.26
N THR A 176 1.51 3.10 -15.25
CA THR A 176 1.65 4.53 -14.91
C THR A 176 1.01 4.93 -13.58
N ALA A 177 0.04 4.15 -13.08
CA ALA A 177 -0.64 4.47 -11.83
C ALA A 177 0.28 4.42 -10.60
N ILE A 178 1.38 3.66 -10.66
CA ILE A 178 2.40 3.65 -9.62
C ILE A 178 3.00 5.05 -9.41
N GLU A 179 3.25 5.80 -10.48
CA GLU A 179 3.73 7.19 -10.41
C GLU A 179 2.57 8.14 -10.12
N HIS A 180 1.58 8.22 -11.02
CA HIS A 180 0.57 9.29 -10.98
C HIS A 180 -0.44 9.16 -9.84
N GLN A 181 -0.78 7.93 -9.42
CA GLN A 181 -1.72 7.70 -8.33
C GLN A 181 -0.99 7.49 -7.01
N LEU A 182 -0.10 6.50 -6.92
CA LEU A 182 0.55 6.20 -5.66
C LEU A 182 1.59 7.26 -5.28
N ALA A 183 2.64 7.46 -6.08
CA ALA A 183 3.77 8.30 -5.68
C ALA A 183 3.44 9.80 -5.67
N ASP A 184 2.76 10.31 -6.71
CA ASP A 184 2.52 11.74 -6.88
C ASP A 184 1.28 12.24 -6.14
N ARG A 185 0.27 11.38 -6.01
CA ARG A 185 -1.00 11.78 -5.43
C ARG A 185 -1.13 11.42 -3.95
N TYR A 186 -0.72 10.21 -3.55
CA TYR A 186 -0.91 9.75 -2.17
C TYR A 186 0.31 9.97 -1.28
N LEU A 187 1.53 9.80 -1.81
CA LEU A 187 2.76 9.93 -1.01
C LEU A 187 3.31 11.36 -0.96
N THR A 188 2.49 12.37 -1.21
CA THR A 188 2.85 13.80 -1.08
C THR A 188 2.41 14.41 0.23
N GLY A 189 1.56 13.72 0.99
CA GLY A 189 0.86 14.25 2.14
C GLY A 189 1.57 14.04 3.48
N ALA A 190 0.95 14.58 4.53
CA ALA A 190 1.42 14.50 5.91
C ALA A 190 1.17 13.13 6.57
N ARG A 191 0.42 12.21 5.93
CA ARG A 191 -0.02 10.95 6.57
C ARG A 191 0.96 9.81 6.37
N SER A 192 1.49 9.63 5.15
CA SER A 192 2.46 8.59 4.84
C SER A 192 3.35 8.98 3.67
N LEU A 193 4.58 8.50 3.69
CA LEU A 193 5.53 8.54 2.58
C LEU A 193 5.83 7.13 2.06
N THR A 194 5.13 6.12 2.54
CA THR A 194 5.33 4.72 2.17
C THR A 194 4.07 4.15 1.50
N GLY A 195 4.25 3.52 0.35
CA GLY A 195 3.17 2.93 -0.42
C GLY A 195 3.52 1.59 -1.02
N ILE A 196 2.48 0.78 -1.27
CA ILE A 196 2.58 -0.52 -1.93
C ILE A 196 1.71 -0.48 -3.18
N TYR A 197 2.30 -0.80 -4.33
CA TYR A 197 1.59 -1.00 -5.57
C TYR A 197 1.34 -2.50 -5.78
N LEU A 198 0.08 -2.91 -5.70
CA LEU A 198 -0.34 -4.31 -5.73
C LEU A 198 -1.05 -4.63 -7.04
N ILE A 199 -0.46 -5.51 -7.85
CA ILE A 199 -1.04 -5.98 -9.10
C ILE A 199 -1.68 -7.34 -8.90
N ALA A 200 -2.96 -7.45 -9.23
CA ALA A 200 -3.68 -8.70 -9.31
C ALA A 200 -3.52 -9.28 -10.73
N ALA A 201 -2.66 -10.29 -10.87
CA ALA A 201 -2.39 -10.95 -12.15
C ALA A 201 -3.30 -12.16 -12.33
N PHE A 202 -4.42 -11.95 -13.01
CA PHE A 202 -5.39 -13.01 -13.30
C PHE A 202 -5.00 -13.80 -14.54
N ALA A 203 -5.11 -15.14 -14.46
CA ALA A 203 -4.90 -16.04 -15.58
C ALA A 203 -5.79 -17.29 -15.43
N SER A 204 -6.46 -17.72 -16.50
CA SER A 204 -7.24 -18.94 -16.52
C SER A 204 -7.53 -19.38 -17.95
N ASP A 205 -7.43 -20.68 -18.21
CA ASP A 205 -7.89 -21.30 -19.47
C ASP A 205 -9.43 -21.30 -19.58
N HIS A 206 -10.10 -21.06 -18.46
CA HIS A 206 -11.56 -20.99 -18.38
C HIS A 206 -12.11 -19.56 -18.36
N TRP A 207 -11.26 -18.56 -18.60
CA TRP A 207 -11.69 -17.16 -18.66
C TRP A 207 -12.63 -16.96 -19.86
N ALA A 208 -13.79 -16.35 -19.59
CA ALA A 208 -14.81 -16.12 -20.61
C ALA A 208 -14.26 -15.29 -21.79
N PRO A 209 -14.30 -15.82 -23.02
CA PRO A 209 -13.68 -15.14 -24.17
C PRO A 209 -14.34 -13.81 -24.55
N GLY A 210 -15.57 -13.58 -24.08
CA GLY A 210 -16.27 -12.30 -24.28
C GLY A 210 -15.89 -11.19 -23.29
N ASP A 211 -15.08 -11.48 -22.28
CA ASP A 211 -14.58 -10.46 -21.34
C ASP A 211 -13.41 -9.68 -21.96
N THR A 212 -13.61 -8.39 -22.18
CA THR A 212 -12.58 -7.51 -22.79
C THR A 212 -11.29 -7.44 -21.99
N ARG A 213 -11.34 -7.70 -20.68
CA ARG A 213 -10.17 -7.74 -19.78
C ARG A 213 -9.23 -8.90 -20.11
N HIS A 214 -9.79 -10.03 -20.61
CA HIS A 214 -9.00 -11.21 -21.00
C HIS A 214 -7.92 -10.86 -22.03
N SER A 215 -8.31 -10.20 -23.13
CA SER A 215 -7.37 -9.84 -24.19
C SER A 215 -6.27 -8.86 -23.72
N LYS A 216 -6.58 -7.98 -22.77
CA LYS A 216 -5.62 -7.04 -22.19
C LYS A 216 -4.66 -7.75 -21.23
N ALA A 217 -5.17 -8.60 -20.36
CA ALA A 217 -4.36 -9.38 -19.42
C ALA A 217 -3.40 -10.33 -20.16
N HIS A 218 -3.89 -11.01 -21.19
CA HIS A 218 -3.11 -12.01 -21.94
C HIS A 218 -1.95 -11.40 -22.76
N LYS A 219 -1.99 -10.10 -23.03
CA LYS A 219 -0.90 -9.38 -23.73
C LYS A 219 0.25 -9.00 -22.80
N ARG A 220 0.07 -9.09 -21.48
CA ARG A 220 1.06 -8.69 -20.49
C ARG A 220 1.67 -9.91 -19.84
N ASP A 221 2.99 -9.99 -19.88
CA ASP A 221 3.74 -10.96 -19.10
C ASP A 221 3.83 -10.46 -17.64
N PRO A 222 3.30 -11.19 -16.64
CA PRO A 222 3.35 -10.77 -15.26
C PRO A 222 4.77 -10.61 -14.70
N ASP A 223 5.74 -11.40 -15.19
CA ASP A 223 7.13 -11.32 -14.73
C ASP A 223 7.85 -10.11 -15.32
N ALA A 224 7.64 -9.83 -16.62
CA ALA A 224 8.16 -8.63 -17.25
C ALA A 224 7.53 -7.36 -16.65
N LEU A 225 6.22 -7.38 -16.38
CA LEU A 225 5.53 -6.26 -15.72
C LEU A 225 6.06 -6.04 -14.30
N ARG A 226 6.29 -7.11 -13.53
CA ARG A 226 6.87 -7.01 -12.19
C ARG A 226 8.22 -6.33 -12.23
N GLN A 227 9.14 -6.77 -13.10
CA GLN A 227 10.47 -6.18 -13.20
C GLN A 227 10.41 -4.70 -13.56
N PHE A 228 9.59 -4.34 -14.56
CA PHE A 228 9.37 -2.94 -14.93
C PHE A 228 8.88 -2.09 -13.75
N LEU A 229 7.89 -2.58 -12.99
CA LEU A 229 7.33 -1.86 -11.86
C LEU A 229 8.29 -1.80 -10.66
N GLU A 230 9.14 -2.81 -10.45
CA GLU A 230 10.19 -2.79 -9.42
C GLU A 230 11.25 -1.72 -9.76
N ASP A 231 11.67 -1.60 -11.02
CA ASP A 231 12.59 -0.56 -11.49
C ASP A 231 11.95 0.85 -11.31
N GLU A 232 10.66 1.00 -11.63
CA GLU A 232 9.91 2.24 -11.39
C GLU A 232 9.78 2.56 -9.89
N ALA A 233 9.51 1.57 -9.05
CA ALA A 233 9.44 1.75 -7.60
C ALA A 233 10.78 2.23 -7.02
N GLU A 234 11.90 1.69 -7.49
CA GLU A 234 13.24 2.16 -7.11
C GLU A 234 13.44 3.62 -7.52
N ARG A 235 13.09 3.98 -8.76
CA ARG A 235 13.15 5.36 -9.28
C ARG A 235 12.32 6.34 -8.44
N LEU A 236 11.12 5.91 -8.01
CA LEU A 236 10.17 6.73 -7.27
C LEU A 236 10.47 6.80 -5.76
N SER A 237 11.30 5.89 -5.25
CA SER A 237 11.70 5.84 -3.84
C SER A 237 12.76 6.89 -3.49
N THR A 238 12.46 8.15 -3.83
CA THR A 238 13.32 9.32 -3.59
C THR A 238 12.65 10.29 -2.61
N ASP A 239 13.39 11.26 -2.13
CA ASP A 239 12.86 12.32 -1.26
C ASP A 239 12.15 11.82 0.00
N GLY A 240 12.57 10.68 0.55
CA GLY A 240 12.00 10.07 1.74
C GLY A 240 10.75 9.22 1.47
N LYS A 241 10.29 9.11 0.22
CA LYS A 241 9.27 8.14 -0.18
C LYS A 241 9.86 6.73 -0.21
N ALA A 242 9.03 5.74 0.09
CA ALA A 242 9.32 4.33 -0.08
C ALA A 242 8.17 3.67 -0.86
N VAL A 243 8.45 3.21 -2.07
CA VAL A 243 7.47 2.56 -2.95
C VAL A 243 7.84 1.09 -3.09
N HIS A 244 6.88 0.22 -2.87
CA HIS A 244 7.04 -1.22 -2.99
C HIS A 244 6.07 -1.77 -4.04
N VAL A 245 6.43 -2.88 -4.67
CA VAL A 245 5.60 -3.56 -5.67
C VAL A 245 5.36 -5.00 -5.28
N ARG A 246 4.13 -5.49 -5.52
CA ARG A 246 3.81 -6.92 -5.51
C ARG A 246 2.90 -7.27 -6.67
N VAL A 247 3.21 -8.38 -7.32
CA VAL A 247 2.37 -8.99 -8.35
C VAL A 247 1.89 -10.34 -7.84
N VAL A 248 0.60 -10.43 -7.55
CA VAL A 248 -0.02 -11.64 -6.99
C VAL A 248 -0.77 -12.38 -8.10
N PRO A 249 -0.40 -13.64 -8.41
CA PRO A 249 -1.05 -14.42 -9.44
C PRO A 249 -2.34 -15.07 -8.91
N PHE A 250 -3.47 -14.80 -9.58
CA PHE A 250 -4.77 -15.44 -9.36
C PHE A 250 -5.08 -16.39 -10.52
N LYS A 251 -4.56 -17.61 -10.41
CA LYS A 251 -4.81 -18.67 -11.40
C LYS A 251 -5.99 -19.52 -10.99
N LEU A 252 -6.88 -19.83 -11.95
CA LEU A 252 -8.01 -20.74 -11.79
C LEU A 252 -7.84 -21.95 -12.68
#